data_de3f598da206e82ba24d0ff5db040a87
#
_entry.id   de3f598da206e82ba24d0ff5db040a87
#
_cell.length_a   1.000
_cell.length_b   1.000
_cell.length_c   1.000
_cell.angle_alpha   90.00
_cell.angle_beta   90.00
_cell.angle_gamma   90.00
#
_symmetry.space_group_name_H-M   'P 1'
#
loop_
_entity.id
_entity.type
_entity.pdbx_description
1 polymer ?
#
loop_
_entity_poly.entity_id
_entity_poly.type
_entity_poly.pdbx_seq_one_letter_code
_entity_poly.pdbx_strand_id
1 'polypeptide(L)'
;MTVVVSGCAIVTMDAERREYAAGHVVVDGNRVVAVGDGSPPAIPDATVVDGTGCLATPGLVNTHHHLYQWLTRGVAVDATLFEWLTTLYPVWARIDAELVNVAATAALARLARSGCSTTADHHYVFPAEGGDLFAAEIAAARDVGLRFSPCRGSMDLGRSAGGLPPDEVVEERDAILSATEDAIDIWHDGSFDSMLRIGVAPCSPFSVTGELMSEAADLARRKGVRLHTHLAETVDEDDYCRERFGCAPLDYVESLGWGGPDVWYAHGIHLDDDAVKRLGASRTGVALCPTSNARLGAGIARAADLRAAGAPVGLGVDGAASNESSSMLEEARNALLFARARGGPNAMTVRQALELATVGGAAVLGRADEIGSVEPGKLADIALWRIDTPTHAGIDDPVAALVLGTPPPLRLLLVNGRTVVERDTVRTVDEESLTARVVDACRKVATP
;
A
#
# COMPACT_ATOMS: atom_id res chain seq x y z
N MET A 1 14.77 9.69 -22.50
CA MET A 1 16.13 9.54 -21.86
C MET A 1 16.31 8.07 -21.54
N THR A 2 17.35 7.47 -22.12
CA THR A 2 17.60 6.05 -21.95
C THR A 2 18.50 5.81 -20.73
N VAL A 3 18.09 4.90 -19.86
CA VAL A 3 18.85 4.45 -18.69
C VAL A 3 19.15 2.96 -18.84
N VAL A 4 20.38 2.57 -18.58
CA VAL A 4 20.83 1.19 -18.61
C VAL A 4 21.35 0.82 -17.23
N VAL A 5 20.68 -0.10 -16.53
CA VAL A 5 21.21 -0.73 -15.32
C VAL A 5 21.91 -2.01 -15.75
N SER A 6 23.17 -2.22 -15.40
CA SER A 6 23.93 -3.39 -15.85
C SER A 6 24.80 -4.00 -14.76
N GLY A 7 25.11 -5.30 -14.90
CA GLY A 7 25.99 -6.03 -13.97
C GLY A 7 25.34 -6.41 -12.65
N CYS A 8 24.01 -6.30 -12.53
CA CYS A 8 23.26 -6.67 -11.32
C CYS A 8 22.64 -8.06 -11.42
N ALA A 9 22.40 -8.69 -10.27
CA ALA A 9 21.39 -9.76 -10.23
C ALA A 9 20.01 -9.18 -10.53
N ILE A 10 19.14 -9.94 -11.18
CA ILE A 10 17.78 -9.46 -11.55
C ILE A 10 16.77 -10.54 -11.20
N VAL A 11 15.68 -10.13 -10.56
CA VAL A 11 14.48 -10.94 -10.35
C VAL A 11 13.33 -10.21 -11.02
N THR A 12 12.84 -10.73 -12.14
CA THR A 12 11.88 -10.03 -12.99
C THR A 12 10.46 -10.03 -12.44
N MET A 13 10.11 -11.04 -11.65
CA MET A 13 8.73 -11.31 -11.20
C MET A 13 7.72 -11.48 -12.36
N ASP A 14 8.20 -11.80 -13.57
CA ASP A 14 7.36 -12.13 -14.71
C ASP A 14 6.69 -13.51 -14.58
N ALA A 15 5.84 -13.87 -15.55
CA ALA A 15 5.10 -15.13 -15.53
C ALA A 15 6.04 -16.35 -15.59
N GLU A 16 7.19 -16.25 -16.29
CA GLU A 16 8.21 -17.29 -16.40
C GLU A 16 9.15 -17.33 -15.19
N ARG A 17 9.05 -16.37 -14.25
CA ARG A 17 9.91 -16.27 -13.06
C ARG A 17 11.40 -16.21 -13.40
N ARG A 18 11.75 -15.45 -14.44
CA ARG A 18 13.13 -15.32 -14.90
C ARG A 18 13.99 -14.61 -13.86
N GLU A 19 15.17 -15.16 -13.64
CA GLU A 19 16.19 -14.59 -12.77
C GLU A 19 17.54 -14.61 -13.51
N TYR A 20 18.32 -13.55 -13.36
CA TYR A 20 19.64 -13.44 -13.97
C TYR A 20 20.67 -13.15 -12.87
N ALA A 21 21.79 -13.90 -12.87
CA ALA A 21 22.85 -13.72 -11.89
C ALA A 21 23.66 -12.43 -12.13
N ALA A 22 23.82 -12.03 -13.39
CA ALA A 22 24.50 -10.82 -13.82
C ALA A 22 23.87 -10.34 -15.14
N GLY A 23 22.88 -9.47 -15.05
CA GLY A 23 22.09 -9.07 -16.19
C GLY A 23 22.05 -7.55 -16.38
N HIS A 24 21.15 -7.14 -17.25
CA HIS A 24 20.86 -5.73 -17.54
C HIS A 24 19.38 -5.44 -17.69
N VAL A 25 18.99 -4.22 -17.37
CA VAL A 25 17.68 -3.65 -17.67
C VAL A 25 17.88 -2.36 -18.47
N VAL A 26 17.18 -2.24 -19.59
CA VAL A 26 17.18 -1.03 -20.42
C VAL A 26 15.83 -0.35 -20.30
N VAL A 27 15.86 0.92 -19.92
CA VAL A 27 14.70 1.80 -19.83
C VAL A 27 14.81 2.90 -20.87
N ASP A 28 13.74 3.11 -21.62
CA ASP A 28 13.61 4.28 -22.49
C ASP A 28 12.35 5.07 -22.17
N GLY A 29 12.55 6.35 -21.85
CA GLY A 29 11.46 7.16 -21.30
C GLY A 29 10.92 6.58 -20.00
N ASN A 30 9.66 6.18 -20.01
CA ASN A 30 8.99 5.57 -18.87
C ASN A 30 8.76 4.04 -19.00
N ARG A 31 9.41 3.39 -20.00
CA ARG A 31 9.19 1.95 -20.28
C ARG A 31 10.45 1.13 -20.13
N VAL A 32 10.28 -0.07 -19.63
CA VAL A 32 11.27 -1.14 -19.80
C VAL A 32 11.24 -1.56 -21.27
N VAL A 33 12.39 -1.52 -21.97
CA VAL A 33 12.50 -1.92 -23.37
C VAL A 33 13.28 -3.22 -23.55
N ALA A 34 14.17 -3.55 -22.60
CA ALA A 34 14.86 -4.83 -22.57
C ALA A 34 15.24 -5.25 -21.16
N VAL A 35 15.25 -6.54 -20.92
CA VAL A 35 15.84 -7.20 -19.75
C VAL A 35 16.50 -8.49 -20.21
N GLY A 36 17.69 -8.79 -19.71
CA GLY A 36 18.40 -9.99 -20.15
C GLY A 36 19.68 -10.28 -19.37
N ASP A 37 20.29 -11.42 -19.71
CA ASP A 37 21.55 -11.87 -19.14
C ASP A 37 22.75 -11.12 -19.75
N GLY A 38 23.82 -11.02 -19.00
CA GLY A 38 25.08 -10.43 -19.43
C GLY A 38 25.03 -8.92 -19.69
N SER A 39 25.94 -8.46 -20.54
CA SER A 39 26.08 -7.04 -20.87
C SER A 39 25.01 -6.57 -21.84
N PRO A 40 24.45 -5.37 -21.64
CA PRO A 40 23.50 -4.79 -22.60
C PRO A 40 24.17 -4.48 -23.95
N PRO A 41 23.39 -4.36 -25.04
CA PRO A 41 23.91 -3.80 -26.28
C PRO A 41 24.38 -2.35 -26.03
N ALA A 42 25.36 -1.90 -26.85
CA ALA A 42 25.81 -0.52 -26.78
C ALA A 42 24.68 0.41 -27.25
N ILE A 43 24.25 1.31 -26.38
CA ILE A 43 23.21 2.31 -26.65
C ILE A 43 23.84 3.69 -26.58
N PRO A 44 23.95 4.42 -27.69
CA PRO A 44 24.49 5.78 -27.69
C PRO A 44 23.71 6.69 -26.72
N ASP A 45 24.44 7.57 -26.03
CA ASP A 45 23.87 8.60 -25.14
C ASP A 45 23.04 8.07 -23.94
N ALA A 46 23.09 6.75 -23.64
CA ALA A 46 22.43 6.19 -22.48
C ALA A 46 23.17 6.53 -21.19
N THR A 47 22.40 6.85 -20.14
CA THR A 47 22.94 6.92 -18.78
C THR A 47 23.12 5.50 -18.25
N VAL A 48 24.37 5.10 -18.00
CA VAL A 48 24.68 3.76 -17.47
C VAL A 48 24.78 3.81 -15.94
N VAL A 49 24.01 2.95 -15.29
CA VAL A 49 24.06 2.70 -13.85
C VAL A 49 24.79 1.37 -13.62
N ASP A 50 25.95 1.42 -12.97
CA ASP A 50 26.65 0.22 -12.53
C ASP A 50 25.86 -0.42 -11.37
N GLY A 51 25.37 -1.63 -11.61
CA GLY A 51 24.60 -2.46 -10.69
C GLY A 51 25.42 -3.59 -10.06
N THR A 52 26.74 -3.59 -10.23
CA THR A 52 27.61 -4.61 -9.61
C THR A 52 27.38 -4.66 -8.10
N GLY A 53 27.17 -5.87 -7.56
CA GLY A 53 26.85 -6.07 -6.14
C GLY A 53 25.41 -5.71 -5.74
N CYS A 54 24.56 -5.47 -6.72
CA CYS A 54 23.15 -5.14 -6.49
C CYS A 54 22.20 -6.24 -7.00
N LEU A 55 20.97 -6.20 -6.47
CA LEU A 55 19.79 -6.91 -6.96
C LEU A 55 18.78 -5.92 -7.53
N ALA A 56 18.36 -6.11 -8.76
CA ALA A 56 17.25 -5.37 -9.36
C ALA A 56 15.95 -6.16 -9.21
N THR A 57 14.90 -5.49 -8.75
CA THR A 57 13.54 -6.00 -8.63
C THR A 57 12.56 -5.00 -9.23
N PRO A 58 11.30 -5.38 -9.50
CA PRO A 58 10.25 -4.38 -9.66
C PRO A 58 10.21 -3.47 -8.43
N GLY A 59 9.79 -2.23 -8.60
CA GLY A 59 9.41 -1.37 -7.50
C GLY A 59 8.29 -2.01 -6.68
N LEU A 60 8.37 -1.90 -5.35
CA LEU A 60 7.39 -2.50 -4.46
C LEU A 60 6.05 -1.74 -4.55
N VAL A 61 4.96 -2.47 -4.31
CA VAL A 61 3.58 -1.96 -4.41
C VAL A 61 2.90 -2.09 -3.06
N ASN A 62 2.59 -0.96 -2.46
CA ASN A 62 1.84 -0.84 -1.21
C ASN A 62 0.34 -0.72 -1.50
N THR A 63 -0.49 -1.62 -0.97
CA THR A 63 -1.92 -1.69 -1.29
C THR A 63 -2.83 -1.13 -0.21
N HIS A 64 -2.28 -0.64 0.90
CA HIS A 64 -3.04 -0.04 2.00
C HIS A 64 -2.15 0.86 2.87
N HIS A 65 -2.61 2.06 3.13
CA HIS A 65 -1.95 3.04 3.99
C HIS A 65 -2.98 4.04 4.55
N HIS A 66 -2.56 4.81 5.59
CA HIS A 66 -3.20 6.02 6.11
C HIS A 66 -2.11 7.08 6.33
N LEU A 67 -1.81 7.87 5.31
CA LEU A 67 -0.66 8.78 5.29
C LEU A 67 -0.70 9.81 6.43
N TYR A 68 -1.88 10.33 6.77
CA TYR A 68 -2.04 11.33 7.84
C TYR A 68 -1.65 10.78 9.23
N GLN A 69 -1.71 9.47 9.44
CA GLN A 69 -1.35 8.83 10.71
C GLN A 69 0.15 8.93 11.03
N TRP A 70 0.97 9.40 10.09
CA TRP A 70 2.38 9.69 10.35
C TRP A 70 2.59 10.63 11.53
N LEU A 71 1.63 11.51 11.81
CA LEU A 71 1.69 12.48 12.92
C LEU A 71 1.47 11.86 14.30
N THR A 72 0.94 10.66 14.38
CA THR A 72 0.54 10.00 15.64
C THR A 72 1.31 8.70 15.91
N ARG A 73 2.47 8.52 15.28
CA ARG A 73 3.34 7.38 15.54
C ARG A 73 3.75 7.31 17.01
N GLY A 74 3.77 6.09 17.56
CA GLY A 74 4.14 5.85 18.94
C GLY A 74 3.08 6.26 19.96
N VAL A 75 1.84 6.56 19.53
CA VAL A 75 0.72 6.85 20.43
C VAL A 75 -0.09 5.58 20.64
N ALA A 76 -0.64 5.37 21.85
CA ALA A 76 -1.46 4.22 22.22
C ALA A 76 -0.82 2.86 21.86
N VAL A 77 0.45 2.68 22.21
CA VAL A 77 1.28 1.54 21.76
C VAL A 77 0.82 0.18 22.27
N ASP A 78 0.11 0.13 23.39
CA ASP A 78 -0.35 -1.12 24.05
C ASP A 78 -1.88 -1.32 23.94
N ALA A 79 -2.57 -0.53 23.07
CA ALA A 79 -4.02 -0.57 22.92
C ALA A 79 -4.47 -1.60 21.88
N THR A 80 -5.67 -2.19 22.11
CA THR A 80 -6.42 -2.91 21.06
C THR A 80 -6.93 -1.94 20.00
N LEU A 81 -7.40 -2.44 18.83
CA LEU A 81 -7.87 -1.59 17.74
C LEU A 81 -8.91 -0.56 18.19
N PHE A 82 -9.96 -0.98 18.92
CA PHE A 82 -11.04 -0.08 19.32
C PHE A 82 -10.59 0.95 20.38
N GLU A 83 -9.73 0.55 21.31
CA GLU A 83 -9.12 1.47 22.27
C GLU A 83 -8.18 2.47 21.57
N TRP A 84 -7.40 1.99 20.60
CA TRP A 84 -6.51 2.78 19.78
C TRP A 84 -7.28 3.82 18.94
N LEU A 85 -8.34 3.41 18.25
CA LEU A 85 -9.22 4.31 17.49
C LEU A 85 -9.87 5.37 18.37
N THR A 86 -10.45 5.00 19.51
CA THR A 86 -11.08 5.95 20.43
C THR A 86 -10.10 6.94 21.02
N THR A 87 -8.82 6.58 21.17
CA THR A 87 -7.74 7.47 21.60
C THR A 87 -7.33 8.44 20.49
N LEU A 88 -7.27 7.98 19.25
CA LEU A 88 -6.69 8.74 18.15
C LEU A 88 -7.70 9.59 17.36
N TYR A 89 -8.96 9.20 17.27
CA TYR A 89 -9.98 10.00 16.58
C TYR A 89 -10.04 11.45 17.03
N PRO A 90 -9.99 11.80 18.35
CA PRO A 90 -9.99 13.20 18.78
C PRO A 90 -8.73 13.97 18.36
N VAL A 91 -7.62 13.26 18.10
CA VAL A 91 -6.38 13.84 17.57
C VAL A 91 -6.54 14.09 16.08
N TRP A 92 -7.04 13.10 15.34
CA TRP A 92 -7.24 13.19 13.90
C TRP A 92 -8.35 14.18 13.51
N ALA A 93 -9.32 14.45 14.39
CA ALA A 93 -10.31 15.49 14.19
C ALA A 93 -9.72 16.92 14.04
N ARG A 94 -8.42 17.09 14.32
CA ARG A 94 -7.71 18.38 14.24
C ARG A 94 -6.74 18.51 13.07
N ILE A 95 -6.71 17.52 12.16
CA ILE A 95 -5.86 17.62 10.99
C ILE A 95 -6.41 18.62 9.98
N ASP A 96 -5.52 19.30 9.32
CA ASP A 96 -5.80 20.22 8.22
C ASP A 96 -4.95 19.88 6.99
N ALA A 97 -5.16 20.56 5.88
CA ALA A 97 -4.47 20.32 4.63
C ALA A 97 -2.94 20.50 4.75
N GLU A 98 -2.45 21.43 5.59
CA GLU A 98 -1.02 21.63 5.84
C GLU A 98 -0.44 20.42 6.59
N LEU A 99 -1.09 19.96 7.64
CA LEU A 99 -0.69 18.81 8.45
C LEU A 99 -0.70 17.52 7.62
N VAL A 100 -1.74 17.33 6.81
CA VAL A 100 -1.85 16.18 5.89
C VAL A 100 -0.73 16.20 4.84
N ASN A 101 -0.43 17.35 4.23
CA ASN A 101 0.66 17.46 3.27
C ASN A 101 2.02 17.07 3.88
N VAL A 102 2.31 17.56 5.10
CA VAL A 102 3.56 17.23 5.81
C VAL A 102 3.63 15.74 6.13
N ALA A 103 2.55 15.18 6.68
CA ALA A 103 2.44 13.77 7.03
C ALA A 103 2.63 12.88 5.80
N ALA A 104 1.88 13.17 4.72
CA ALA A 104 1.93 12.42 3.47
C ALA A 104 3.32 12.50 2.83
N THR A 105 3.94 13.68 2.78
CA THR A 105 5.31 13.82 2.24
C THR A 105 6.30 12.95 3.01
N ALA A 106 6.22 12.91 4.34
CA ALA A 106 7.13 12.10 5.16
C ALA A 106 6.90 10.59 5.00
N ALA A 107 5.63 10.16 5.01
CA ALA A 107 5.26 8.76 4.81
C ALA A 107 5.67 8.26 3.41
N LEU A 108 5.41 9.06 2.38
CA LEU A 108 5.76 8.72 0.99
C LEU A 108 7.28 8.71 0.78
N ALA A 109 8.02 9.64 1.37
CA ALA A 109 9.49 9.63 1.32
C ALA A 109 10.05 8.36 2.01
N ARG A 110 9.47 7.94 3.13
CA ARG A 110 9.83 6.70 3.81
C ARG A 110 9.51 5.47 2.96
N LEU A 111 8.33 5.42 2.34
CA LEU A 111 7.97 4.36 1.40
C LEU A 111 8.94 4.29 0.22
N ALA A 112 9.27 5.42 -0.40
CA ALA A 112 10.24 5.48 -1.48
C ALA A 112 11.59 4.87 -1.08
N ARG A 113 12.11 5.21 0.09
CA ARG A 113 13.37 4.62 0.64
C ARG A 113 13.24 3.13 0.96
N SER A 114 12.03 2.62 1.14
CA SER A 114 11.80 1.17 1.28
C SER A 114 11.61 0.45 -0.07
N GLY A 115 11.89 1.13 -1.21
CA GLY A 115 11.78 0.59 -2.56
C GLY A 115 10.37 0.57 -3.12
N CYS A 116 9.42 1.22 -2.46
CA CYS A 116 8.05 1.34 -2.92
C CYS A 116 7.95 2.35 -4.07
N SER A 117 7.42 1.94 -5.21
CA SER A 117 7.18 2.80 -6.39
C SER A 117 5.73 3.22 -6.52
N THR A 118 4.82 2.41 -5.98
CA THR A 118 3.37 2.61 -6.07
C THR A 118 2.73 2.40 -4.71
N THR A 119 1.87 3.33 -4.29
CA THR A 119 1.14 3.19 -3.03
C THR A 119 -0.33 3.55 -3.18
N ALA A 120 -1.20 2.77 -2.52
CA ALA A 120 -2.54 3.21 -2.17
C ALA A 120 -2.49 4.02 -0.88
N ASP A 121 -3.52 4.82 -0.65
CA ASP A 121 -3.86 5.42 0.64
C ASP A 121 -5.36 5.31 0.89
N HIS A 122 -5.77 5.25 2.13
CA HIS A 122 -7.15 5.25 2.56
C HIS A 122 -7.38 6.42 3.52
N HIS A 123 -7.65 7.60 2.96
CA HIS A 123 -7.96 8.80 3.73
C HIS A 123 -9.44 8.83 4.06
N TYR A 124 -9.81 8.73 5.34
CA TYR A 124 -11.21 8.62 5.77
C TYR A 124 -11.63 9.60 6.87
N VAL A 125 -10.76 10.52 7.28
CA VAL A 125 -11.05 11.56 8.28
C VAL A 125 -11.01 12.92 7.61
N PHE A 126 -12.17 13.59 7.53
CA PHE A 126 -12.34 14.89 6.89
C PHE A 126 -12.98 15.90 7.84
N PRO A 127 -12.20 16.54 8.74
CA PRO A 127 -12.72 17.60 9.60
C PRO A 127 -13.25 18.77 8.77
N ALA A 128 -14.41 19.32 9.15
CA ALA A 128 -15.10 20.36 8.38
C ALA A 128 -14.26 21.61 8.10
N GLU A 129 -13.38 21.99 9.05
CA GLU A 129 -12.50 23.15 8.94
C GLU A 129 -11.10 22.79 8.39
N GLY A 130 -10.86 21.54 7.98
CA GLY A 130 -9.55 21.03 7.59
C GLY A 130 -9.05 21.52 6.21
N GLY A 131 -9.93 22.06 5.39
CA GLY A 131 -9.60 22.40 3.98
C GLY A 131 -9.60 21.19 3.06
N ASP A 132 -8.91 21.27 1.92
CA ASP A 132 -8.84 20.20 0.95
C ASP A 132 -7.69 19.21 1.28
N LEU A 133 -8.00 18.27 2.18
CA LEU A 133 -7.04 17.26 2.64
C LEU A 133 -6.65 16.30 1.52
N PHE A 134 -7.60 15.97 0.66
CA PHE A 134 -7.37 15.01 -0.43
C PHE A 134 -6.43 15.60 -1.50
N ALA A 135 -6.62 16.86 -1.88
CA ALA A 135 -5.68 17.56 -2.76
C ALA A 135 -4.29 17.72 -2.11
N ALA A 136 -4.22 17.89 -0.79
CA ALA A 136 -2.96 18.05 -0.07
C ALA A 136 -2.10 16.77 -0.11
N GLU A 137 -2.69 15.57 0.03
CA GLU A 137 -1.95 14.32 -0.09
C GLU A 137 -1.58 13.99 -1.55
N ILE A 138 -2.45 14.31 -2.51
CA ILE A 138 -2.14 14.18 -3.95
C ILE A 138 -0.94 15.07 -4.33
N ALA A 139 -0.89 16.29 -3.81
CA ALA A 139 0.25 17.20 -4.02
C ALA A 139 1.54 16.60 -3.43
N ALA A 140 1.50 16.06 -2.21
CA ALA A 140 2.64 15.40 -1.58
C ALA A 140 3.15 14.20 -2.43
N ALA A 141 2.25 13.38 -2.96
CA ALA A 141 2.63 12.24 -3.79
C ALA A 141 3.27 12.68 -5.12
N ARG A 142 2.78 13.75 -5.72
CA ARG A 142 3.37 14.36 -6.93
C ARG A 142 4.77 14.89 -6.65
N ASP A 143 4.96 15.59 -5.53
CA ASP A 143 6.24 16.18 -5.14
C ASP A 143 7.29 15.09 -4.81
N VAL A 144 6.91 14.04 -4.08
CA VAL A 144 7.79 12.88 -3.83
C VAL A 144 8.05 12.08 -5.10
N GLY A 145 7.09 12.00 -6.02
CA GLY A 145 7.22 11.34 -7.31
C GLY A 145 6.85 9.85 -7.28
N LEU A 146 6.03 9.39 -6.34
CA LEU A 146 5.49 8.04 -6.33
C LEU A 146 4.20 7.94 -7.16
N ARG A 147 3.95 6.78 -7.73
CA ARG A 147 2.66 6.43 -8.31
C ARG A 147 1.65 6.25 -7.18
N PHE A 148 0.51 6.93 -7.28
CA PHE A 148 -0.41 7.07 -6.17
C PHE A 148 -1.83 6.61 -6.53
N SER A 149 -2.43 5.82 -5.64
CA SER A 149 -3.79 5.34 -5.74
C SER A 149 -4.56 5.69 -4.47
N PRO A 150 -4.82 6.99 -4.20
CA PRO A 150 -5.58 7.38 -3.03
C PRO A 150 -7.04 6.97 -3.16
N CYS A 151 -7.60 6.49 -2.06
CA CYS A 151 -9.00 6.19 -1.93
C CYS A 151 -9.69 7.28 -1.12
N ARG A 152 -10.72 7.92 -1.69
CA ARG A 152 -11.59 8.81 -0.93
C ARG A 152 -12.38 7.95 0.05
N GLY A 153 -11.91 7.91 1.29
CA GLY A 153 -12.55 7.24 2.40
C GLY A 153 -13.70 8.06 2.96
N SER A 154 -14.51 7.44 3.84
CA SER A 154 -15.64 8.12 4.45
C SER A 154 -16.15 7.37 5.67
N MET A 155 -16.81 8.11 6.57
CA MET A 155 -17.56 7.60 7.72
C MET A 155 -18.82 8.45 7.86
N ASP A 156 -19.99 7.79 7.92
CA ASP A 156 -21.29 8.44 8.15
C ASP A 156 -22.02 7.89 9.38
N LEU A 157 -21.44 6.91 10.07
CA LEU A 157 -22.01 6.27 11.25
C LEU A 157 -21.23 6.66 12.50
N GLY A 158 -21.67 7.76 13.15
CA GLY A 158 -21.09 8.24 14.39
C GLY A 158 -21.59 7.52 15.63
N ARG A 159 -20.97 7.84 16.78
CA ARG A 159 -21.28 7.21 18.08
C ARG A 159 -22.73 7.37 18.48
N SER A 160 -23.34 8.52 18.22
CA SER A 160 -24.76 8.78 18.50
C SER A 160 -25.72 7.87 17.71
N ALA A 161 -25.27 7.37 16.53
CA ALA A 161 -26.01 6.45 15.68
C ALA A 161 -25.60 4.97 15.86
N GLY A 162 -24.74 4.69 16.83
CA GLY A 162 -24.28 3.33 17.17
C GLY A 162 -23.04 2.86 16.40
N GLY A 163 -22.30 3.79 15.78
CA GLY A 163 -20.95 3.56 15.25
C GLY A 163 -19.86 3.75 16.30
N LEU A 164 -18.61 3.51 15.91
CA LEU A 164 -17.44 3.71 16.78
C LEU A 164 -16.90 5.15 16.72
N PRO A 165 -16.83 5.82 15.54
CA PRO A 165 -16.27 7.15 15.43
C PRO A 165 -17.03 8.20 16.24
N PRO A 166 -16.38 9.23 16.82
CA PRO A 166 -17.08 10.36 17.38
C PRO A 166 -17.80 11.15 16.27
N ASP A 167 -18.90 11.81 16.63
CA ASP A 167 -19.77 12.48 15.64
C ASP A 167 -19.06 13.63 14.90
N GLU A 168 -17.98 14.19 15.45
CA GLU A 168 -17.21 15.28 14.86
C GLU A 168 -16.35 14.86 13.65
N VAL A 169 -16.15 13.56 13.43
CA VAL A 169 -15.32 13.04 12.32
C VAL A 169 -16.14 12.28 11.27
N VAL A 170 -17.46 12.28 11.38
CA VAL A 170 -18.36 11.72 10.36
C VAL A 170 -18.95 12.82 9.48
N GLU A 171 -19.28 12.46 8.27
CA GLU A 171 -19.85 13.36 7.25
C GLU A 171 -21.27 12.93 6.89
N GLU A 172 -22.05 13.86 6.36
CA GLU A 172 -23.37 13.54 5.81
C GLU A 172 -23.24 12.71 4.52
N ARG A 173 -24.05 11.66 4.38
CA ARG A 173 -23.98 10.71 3.26
C ARG A 173 -23.98 11.36 1.87
N ASP A 174 -24.91 12.28 1.61
CA ASP A 174 -25.02 12.94 0.31
C ASP A 174 -23.80 13.81 0.01
N ALA A 175 -23.23 14.45 1.05
CA ALA A 175 -21.99 15.22 0.93
C ALA A 175 -20.79 14.31 0.63
N ILE A 176 -20.71 13.13 1.25
CA ILE A 176 -19.67 12.13 0.97
C ILE A 176 -19.73 11.70 -0.50
N LEU A 177 -20.91 11.34 -0.99
CA LEU A 177 -21.06 10.85 -2.37
C LEU A 177 -20.71 11.94 -3.39
N SER A 178 -21.16 13.18 -3.16
CA SER A 178 -20.80 14.32 -4.01
C SER A 178 -19.30 14.59 -4.00
N ALA A 179 -18.67 14.68 -2.85
CA ALA A 179 -17.23 14.92 -2.73
C ALA A 179 -16.39 13.78 -3.33
N THR A 180 -16.89 12.53 -3.24
CA THR A 180 -16.24 11.38 -3.85
C THR A 180 -16.34 11.42 -5.37
N GLU A 181 -17.51 11.77 -5.93
CA GLU A 181 -17.70 11.95 -7.36
C GLU A 181 -16.83 13.08 -7.91
N ASP A 182 -16.76 14.23 -7.23
CA ASP A 182 -15.92 15.35 -7.58
C ASP A 182 -14.41 14.97 -7.57
N ALA A 183 -13.97 14.23 -6.55
CA ALA A 183 -12.59 13.76 -6.46
C ALA A 183 -12.22 12.84 -7.64
N ILE A 184 -13.14 11.96 -8.06
CA ILE A 184 -12.93 11.10 -9.23
C ILE A 184 -12.86 11.96 -10.51
N ASP A 185 -13.81 12.85 -10.71
CA ASP A 185 -13.89 13.66 -11.94
C ASP A 185 -12.72 14.62 -12.10
N ILE A 186 -12.17 15.13 -11.00
CA ILE A 186 -11.04 16.07 -11.03
C ILE A 186 -9.69 15.33 -11.17
N TRP A 187 -9.51 14.18 -10.50
CA TRP A 187 -8.19 13.61 -10.28
C TRP A 187 -7.95 12.25 -10.92
N HIS A 188 -9.00 11.46 -11.23
CA HIS A 188 -8.80 10.12 -11.75
C HIS A 188 -8.28 10.12 -13.18
N ASP A 189 -7.14 9.44 -13.40
CA ASP A 189 -6.60 9.17 -14.73
C ASP A 189 -6.50 7.65 -14.95
N GLY A 190 -7.38 7.10 -15.78
CA GLY A 190 -7.44 5.68 -16.14
C GLY A 190 -6.42 5.25 -17.20
N SER A 191 -5.56 6.14 -17.71
CA SER A 191 -4.57 5.81 -18.73
C SER A 191 -3.52 4.82 -18.25
N PHE A 192 -2.88 4.09 -19.17
CA PHE A 192 -1.90 3.05 -18.85
C PHE A 192 -0.73 3.57 -18.02
N ASP A 193 -0.17 4.72 -18.33
CA ASP A 193 0.99 5.31 -17.65
C ASP A 193 0.63 6.33 -16.57
N SER A 194 -0.63 6.36 -16.17
CA SER A 194 -1.14 7.23 -15.12
C SER A 194 -0.32 7.13 -13.82
N MET A 195 -0.03 8.29 -13.25
CA MET A 195 0.59 8.41 -11.93
C MET A 195 -0.46 8.53 -10.80
N LEU A 196 -1.74 8.72 -11.13
CA LEU A 196 -2.79 8.97 -10.16
C LEU A 196 -4.10 8.26 -10.56
N ARG A 197 -4.59 7.36 -9.70
CA ARG A 197 -5.90 6.72 -9.85
C ARG A 197 -6.67 6.80 -8.54
N ILE A 198 -7.90 7.29 -8.60
CA ILE A 198 -8.76 7.42 -7.42
C ILE A 198 -9.52 6.12 -7.18
N GLY A 199 -9.63 5.73 -5.90
CA GLY A 199 -10.51 4.68 -5.42
C GLY A 199 -11.60 5.23 -4.50
N VAL A 200 -12.64 4.43 -4.23
CA VAL A 200 -13.72 4.74 -3.30
C VAL A 200 -13.62 3.82 -2.10
N ALA A 201 -13.62 4.39 -0.88
CA ALA A 201 -13.30 3.60 0.30
C ALA A 201 -14.10 4.00 1.57
N PRO A 202 -15.40 3.68 1.68
CA PRO A 202 -16.08 3.67 2.98
C PRO A 202 -15.25 2.88 4.01
N CYS A 203 -15.09 3.41 5.24
CA CYS A 203 -14.02 3.00 6.14
C CYS A 203 -14.13 1.54 6.60
N SER A 204 -15.26 1.16 7.23
CA SER A 204 -15.43 -0.19 7.79
C SER A 204 -16.89 -0.45 8.16
N PRO A 205 -17.33 -1.72 8.36
CA PRO A 205 -18.70 -2.04 8.74
C PRO A 205 -19.23 -1.37 10.02
N PHE A 206 -18.32 -0.99 10.93
CA PHE A 206 -18.68 -0.36 12.22
C PHE A 206 -18.60 1.18 12.21
N SER A 207 -18.30 1.78 11.06
CA SER A 207 -18.17 3.24 10.91
C SER A 207 -18.97 3.81 9.74
N VAL A 208 -19.66 2.94 8.98
CA VAL A 208 -20.38 3.30 7.75
C VAL A 208 -21.74 2.62 7.71
N THR A 209 -22.77 3.35 7.24
CA THR A 209 -24.11 2.78 7.02
C THR A 209 -24.11 1.84 5.80
N GLY A 210 -25.04 0.86 5.80
CA GLY A 210 -25.24 -0.04 4.66
C GLY A 210 -25.67 0.69 3.40
N GLU A 211 -26.42 1.76 3.57
CA GLU A 211 -26.88 2.64 2.48
C GLU A 211 -25.69 3.30 1.79
N LEU A 212 -24.76 3.91 2.56
CA LEU A 212 -23.56 4.52 1.99
C LEU A 212 -22.67 3.45 1.33
N MET A 213 -22.49 2.28 1.94
CA MET A 213 -21.75 1.18 1.33
C MET A 213 -22.30 0.81 -0.05
N SER A 214 -23.62 0.61 -0.18
CA SER A 214 -24.25 0.26 -1.45
C SER A 214 -24.13 1.37 -2.49
N GLU A 215 -24.41 2.62 -2.11
CA GLU A 215 -24.38 3.77 -3.02
C GLU A 215 -22.94 4.09 -3.47
N ALA A 216 -21.95 3.91 -2.59
CA ALA A 216 -20.52 4.04 -2.91
C ALA A 216 -20.08 2.96 -3.93
N ALA A 217 -20.52 1.72 -3.79
CA ALA A 217 -20.26 0.65 -4.75
C ALA A 217 -20.83 0.97 -6.13
N ASP A 218 -22.09 1.45 -6.16
CA ASP A 218 -22.74 1.87 -7.40
C ASP A 218 -22.03 3.06 -8.07
N LEU A 219 -21.62 4.06 -7.28
CA LEU A 219 -20.86 5.22 -7.77
C LEU A 219 -19.53 4.78 -8.40
N ALA A 220 -18.74 3.98 -7.67
CA ALA A 220 -17.45 3.50 -8.14
C ALA A 220 -17.58 2.75 -9.48
N ARG A 221 -18.58 1.88 -9.62
CA ARG A 221 -18.82 1.11 -10.84
C ARG A 221 -19.28 1.98 -12.00
N ARG A 222 -20.14 2.97 -11.75
CA ARG A 222 -20.52 3.95 -12.79
C ARG A 222 -19.33 4.74 -13.30
N LYS A 223 -18.39 5.08 -12.42
CA LYS A 223 -17.16 5.83 -12.75
C LYS A 223 -16.00 4.94 -13.23
N GLY A 224 -16.11 3.62 -13.13
CA GLY A 224 -15.06 2.68 -13.52
C GLY A 224 -13.84 2.71 -12.61
N VAL A 225 -14.01 3.07 -11.34
CA VAL A 225 -12.95 3.09 -10.32
C VAL A 225 -13.09 1.93 -9.34
N ARG A 226 -12.04 1.66 -8.56
CA ARG A 226 -11.98 0.52 -7.65
C ARG A 226 -12.52 0.86 -6.26
N LEU A 227 -12.91 -0.21 -5.54
CA LEU A 227 -13.51 -0.19 -4.22
C LEU A 227 -12.56 -0.76 -3.16
N HIS A 228 -12.46 -0.09 -2.01
CA HIS A 228 -11.62 -0.49 -0.88
C HIS A 228 -12.34 -0.29 0.46
N THR A 229 -12.12 -1.20 1.42
CA THR A 229 -12.56 -1.03 2.80
C THR A 229 -11.77 -1.94 3.74
N HIS A 230 -11.76 -1.65 5.05
CA HIS A 230 -11.28 -2.58 6.06
C HIS A 230 -12.29 -3.70 6.26
N LEU A 231 -11.80 -4.93 6.40
CA LEU A 231 -12.71 -6.07 6.61
C LEU A 231 -12.04 -7.21 7.37
N ALA A 232 -12.80 -7.79 8.30
CA ALA A 232 -12.42 -8.96 9.08
C ALA A 232 -11.07 -8.80 9.77
N GLU A 233 -10.82 -7.61 10.34
CA GLU A 233 -9.58 -7.27 11.01
C GLU A 233 -9.50 -7.83 12.42
N THR A 234 -10.57 -7.68 13.22
CA THR A 234 -10.60 -8.10 14.63
C THR A 234 -11.84 -8.94 14.94
N VAL A 235 -11.78 -9.65 16.06
CA VAL A 235 -12.93 -10.38 16.61
C VAL A 235 -14.05 -9.40 16.99
N ASP A 236 -13.70 -8.21 17.48
CA ASP A 236 -14.68 -7.17 17.83
C ASP A 236 -15.54 -6.75 16.62
N GLU A 237 -14.97 -6.72 15.41
CA GLU A 237 -15.69 -6.46 14.16
C GLU A 237 -16.66 -7.61 13.83
N ASP A 238 -16.21 -8.88 14.00
CA ASP A 238 -17.05 -10.05 13.77
C ASP A 238 -18.23 -10.05 14.74
N ASP A 239 -17.99 -9.78 16.01
CA ASP A 239 -19.03 -9.66 17.04
C ASP A 239 -20.01 -8.53 16.73
N TYR A 240 -19.50 -7.35 16.35
CA TYR A 240 -20.32 -6.22 15.93
C TYR A 240 -21.25 -6.57 14.75
N CYS A 241 -20.70 -7.19 13.71
CA CYS A 241 -21.49 -7.56 12.52
C CYS A 241 -22.55 -8.61 12.84
N ARG A 242 -22.22 -9.62 13.65
CA ARG A 242 -23.15 -10.65 14.10
C ARG A 242 -24.29 -10.07 14.95
N GLU A 243 -23.97 -9.18 15.88
CA GLU A 243 -24.95 -8.54 16.74
C GLU A 243 -25.88 -7.60 15.94
N ARG A 244 -25.31 -6.79 15.07
CA ARG A 244 -26.03 -5.73 14.38
C ARG A 244 -26.72 -6.19 13.08
N PHE A 245 -26.07 -7.07 12.33
CA PHE A 245 -26.54 -7.49 10.99
C PHE A 245 -26.91 -8.97 10.92
N GLY A 246 -26.61 -9.76 11.98
CA GLY A 246 -26.92 -11.19 12.04
C GLY A 246 -26.01 -12.09 11.18
N CYS A 247 -24.90 -11.59 10.65
CA CYS A 247 -23.99 -12.33 9.78
C CYS A 247 -22.54 -11.93 9.98
N ALA A 248 -21.59 -12.67 9.37
CA ALA A 248 -20.17 -12.35 9.40
C ALA A 248 -19.85 -11.10 8.53
N PRO A 249 -18.73 -10.40 8.77
CA PRO A 249 -18.36 -9.20 8.04
C PRO A 249 -18.38 -9.37 6.52
N LEU A 250 -17.82 -10.46 5.97
CA LEU A 250 -17.81 -10.71 4.53
C LEU A 250 -19.22 -10.90 3.97
N ASP A 251 -20.08 -11.65 4.67
CA ASP A 251 -21.47 -11.86 4.23
C ASP A 251 -22.23 -10.54 4.17
N TYR A 252 -22.01 -9.67 5.14
CA TYR A 252 -22.59 -8.35 5.19
C TYR A 252 -22.19 -7.50 3.99
N VAL A 253 -20.89 -7.32 3.75
CA VAL A 253 -20.44 -6.45 2.66
C VAL A 253 -20.75 -7.03 1.28
N GLU A 254 -20.72 -8.36 1.10
CA GLU A 254 -21.18 -9.00 -0.15
C GLU A 254 -22.65 -8.75 -0.41
N SER A 255 -23.51 -8.74 0.62
CA SER A 255 -24.93 -8.41 0.48
C SER A 255 -25.19 -6.98 0.00
N LEU A 256 -24.22 -6.08 0.19
CA LEU A 256 -24.21 -4.68 -0.24
C LEU A 256 -23.52 -4.47 -1.59
N GLY A 257 -23.17 -5.56 -2.29
CA GLY A 257 -22.53 -5.50 -3.60
C GLY A 257 -21.02 -5.38 -3.58
N TRP A 258 -20.36 -5.54 -2.42
CA TRP A 258 -18.92 -5.49 -2.26
C TRP A 258 -18.28 -6.85 -2.53
N GLY A 259 -18.08 -7.18 -3.79
CA GLY A 259 -17.40 -8.40 -4.25
C GLY A 259 -17.08 -8.29 -5.72
N GLY A 260 -15.97 -8.89 -6.14
CA GLY A 260 -15.53 -8.88 -7.52
C GLY A 260 -14.11 -8.36 -7.74
N PRO A 261 -13.64 -8.40 -8.99
CA PRO A 261 -12.25 -8.04 -9.31
C PRO A 261 -11.94 -6.55 -9.18
N ASP A 262 -12.96 -5.71 -9.01
CA ASP A 262 -12.88 -4.27 -8.76
C ASP A 262 -12.78 -3.92 -7.27
N VAL A 263 -12.87 -4.90 -6.37
CA VAL A 263 -12.89 -4.72 -4.91
C VAL A 263 -11.62 -5.29 -4.28
N TRP A 264 -11.09 -4.62 -3.25
CA TRP A 264 -10.11 -5.23 -2.35
C TRP A 264 -10.33 -4.79 -0.90
N TYR A 265 -10.02 -5.70 0.03
CA TYR A 265 -10.14 -5.48 1.47
C TYR A 265 -8.77 -5.34 2.13
N ALA A 266 -8.66 -4.49 3.14
CA ALA A 266 -7.52 -4.50 4.05
C ALA A 266 -7.71 -5.57 5.13
N HIS A 267 -6.62 -6.14 5.62
CA HIS A 267 -6.45 -7.11 6.70
C HIS A 267 -6.91 -8.53 6.37
N GLY A 268 -8.22 -8.82 6.33
CA GLY A 268 -8.74 -10.16 6.02
C GLY A 268 -8.23 -11.26 6.95
N ILE A 269 -8.20 -11.01 8.27
CA ILE A 269 -7.61 -11.92 9.26
C ILE A 269 -8.60 -13.02 9.66
N HIS A 270 -9.82 -12.62 10.04
CA HIS A 270 -10.87 -13.50 10.59
C HIS A 270 -11.80 -14.02 9.49
N LEU A 271 -11.20 -14.66 8.46
CA LEU A 271 -11.92 -15.31 7.38
C LEU A 271 -11.97 -16.83 7.61
N ASP A 272 -13.15 -17.41 7.47
CA ASP A 272 -13.29 -18.87 7.47
C ASP A 272 -12.93 -19.51 6.12
N ASP A 273 -13.06 -20.83 6.00
CA ASP A 273 -12.70 -21.56 4.78
C ASP A 273 -13.61 -21.24 3.59
N ASP A 274 -14.88 -20.92 3.85
CA ASP A 274 -15.84 -20.56 2.82
C ASP A 274 -15.57 -19.14 2.30
N ALA A 275 -15.34 -18.19 3.20
CA ALA A 275 -14.94 -16.83 2.87
C ALA A 275 -13.69 -16.79 1.99
N VAL A 276 -12.64 -17.56 2.33
CA VAL A 276 -11.42 -17.66 1.53
C VAL A 276 -11.71 -18.18 0.12
N LYS A 277 -12.57 -19.21 -0.03
CA LYS A 277 -12.96 -19.74 -1.35
C LYS A 277 -13.76 -18.73 -2.17
N ARG A 278 -14.68 -18.00 -1.54
CA ARG A 278 -15.50 -16.95 -2.22
C ARG A 278 -14.62 -15.81 -2.73
N LEU A 279 -13.66 -15.32 -1.92
CA LEU A 279 -12.71 -14.30 -2.35
C LEU A 279 -11.87 -14.76 -3.56
N GLY A 280 -11.43 -16.01 -3.55
CA GLY A 280 -10.74 -16.61 -4.70
C GLY A 280 -11.62 -16.69 -5.95
N ALA A 281 -12.85 -17.19 -5.81
CA ALA A 281 -13.79 -17.36 -6.92
C ALA A 281 -14.23 -16.01 -7.54
N SER A 282 -14.46 -15.00 -6.70
CA SER A 282 -14.82 -13.64 -7.13
C SER A 282 -13.62 -12.81 -7.58
N ARG A 283 -12.39 -13.27 -7.34
CA ARG A 283 -11.15 -12.52 -7.54
C ARG A 283 -11.12 -11.17 -6.79
N THR A 284 -11.77 -11.12 -5.64
CA THR A 284 -11.69 -9.98 -4.72
C THR A 284 -10.31 -9.94 -4.09
N GLY A 285 -9.67 -8.76 -4.12
CA GLY A 285 -8.31 -8.57 -3.62
C GLY A 285 -8.24 -8.50 -2.09
N VAL A 286 -7.06 -8.83 -1.54
CA VAL A 286 -6.77 -8.65 -0.11
C VAL A 286 -5.40 -7.97 0.07
N ALA A 287 -5.37 -6.86 0.80
CA ALA A 287 -4.19 -6.18 1.27
C ALA A 287 -3.83 -6.66 2.68
N LEU A 288 -2.83 -7.52 2.81
CA LEU A 288 -2.36 -7.99 4.11
C LEU A 288 -1.50 -6.91 4.78
N CYS A 289 -1.71 -6.68 6.08
CA CYS A 289 -0.97 -5.70 6.88
C CYS A 289 -0.27 -6.40 8.07
N PRO A 290 0.73 -7.27 7.82
CA PRO A 290 1.29 -8.15 8.84
C PRO A 290 1.78 -7.44 10.09
N THR A 291 2.49 -6.31 9.94
CA THR A 291 3.06 -5.57 11.07
C THR A 291 1.97 -4.92 11.91
N SER A 292 1.04 -4.19 11.29
CA SER A 292 -0.09 -3.57 11.99
C SER A 292 -0.95 -4.60 12.71
N ASN A 293 -1.29 -5.71 12.04
CA ASN A 293 -2.07 -6.80 12.61
C ASN A 293 -1.40 -7.39 13.88
N ALA A 294 -0.08 -7.58 13.84
CA ALA A 294 0.68 -8.09 14.98
C ALA A 294 0.79 -7.04 16.10
N ARG A 295 1.02 -5.76 15.74
CA ARG A 295 1.18 -4.65 16.67
C ARG A 295 -0.12 -4.37 17.44
N LEU A 296 -1.28 -4.51 16.80
CA LEU A 296 -2.61 -4.36 17.44
C LEU A 296 -3.14 -5.66 18.04
N GLY A 297 -2.41 -6.77 17.92
CA GLY A 297 -2.84 -8.06 18.44
C GLY A 297 -4.05 -8.65 17.71
N ALA A 298 -4.34 -8.18 16.49
CA ALA A 298 -5.50 -8.59 15.71
C ALA A 298 -5.41 -10.04 15.19
N GLY A 299 -4.19 -10.54 14.92
CA GLY A 299 -3.97 -11.92 14.51
C GLY A 299 -3.08 -12.07 13.26
N ILE A 300 -3.08 -13.28 12.69
CA ILE A 300 -2.30 -13.62 11.48
C ILE A 300 -3.25 -13.97 10.33
N ALA A 301 -3.23 -13.19 9.27
CA ALA A 301 -4.03 -13.44 8.07
C ALA A 301 -3.63 -14.73 7.32
N ARG A 302 -4.57 -15.29 6.56
CA ARG A 302 -4.46 -16.57 5.86
C ARG A 302 -3.82 -16.41 4.47
N ALA A 303 -2.62 -15.79 4.40
CA ALA A 303 -1.94 -15.46 3.15
C ALA A 303 -1.79 -16.64 2.19
N ALA A 304 -1.36 -17.81 2.69
CA ALA A 304 -1.16 -19.01 1.89
C ALA A 304 -2.48 -19.55 1.33
N ASP A 305 -3.55 -19.57 2.14
CA ASP A 305 -4.86 -20.10 1.76
C ASP A 305 -5.54 -19.17 0.73
N LEU A 306 -5.50 -17.85 0.93
CA LEU A 306 -6.02 -16.86 -0.02
C LEU A 306 -5.35 -16.97 -1.39
N ARG A 307 -4.01 -17.08 -1.41
CA ARG A 307 -3.27 -17.30 -2.66
C ARG A 307 -3.63 -18.63 -3.33
N ALA A 308 -3.74 -19.71 -2.56
CA ALA A 308 -4.12 -21.03 -3.07
C ALA A 308 -5.54 -21.03 -3.64
N ALA A 309 -6.45 -20.25 -3.07
CA ALA A 309 -7.81 -20.06 -3.58
C ALA A 309 -7.88 -19.20 -4.85
N GLY A 310 -6.79 -18.49 -5.22
CA GLY A 310 -6.71 -17.64 -6.41
C GLY A 310 -7.13 -16.19 -6.20
N ALA A 311 -7.31 -15.75 -4.96
CA ALA A 311 -7.52 -14.34 -4.65
C ALA A 311 -6.25 -13.52 -4.98
N PRO A 312 -6.36 -12.32 -5.55
CA PRO A 312 -5.26 -11.37 -5.60
C PRO A 312 -4.85 -10.98 -4.18
N VAL A 313 -3.57 -11.14 -3.83
CA VAL A 313 -3.07 -10.82 -2.49
C VAL A 313 -1.86 -9.89 -2.60
N GLY A 314 -1.94 -8.75 -1.96
CA GLY A 314 -0.86 -7.77 -1.85
C GLY A 314 -0.50 -7.49 -0.39
N LEU A 315 0.47 -6.58 -0.19
CA LEU A 315 0.89 -6.11 1.13
C LEU A 315 0.52 -4.63 1.29
N GLY A 316 0.11 -4.26 2.50
CA GLY A 316 -0.08 -2.90 2.95
C GLY A 316 0.74 -2.63 4.20
N VAL A 317 1.40 -1.47 4.28
CA VAL A 317 2.07 -1.07 5.52
C VAL A 317 1.08 -0.61 6.58
N ASP A 318 -0.15 -0.27 6.17
CA ASP A 318 -1.16 0.37 7.01
C ASP A 318 -0.73 1.75 7.52
N GLY A 319 -1.48 2.35 8.44
CA GLY A 319 -1.14 3.62 9.05
C GLY A 319 0.14 3.57 9.89
N ALA A 320 0.94 4.63 9.82
CA ALA A 320 2.18 4.70 10.59
C ALA A 320 1.98 4.72 12.11
N ALA A 321 0.75 4.93 12.59
CA ALA A 321 0.42 4.85 14.01
C ALA A 321 0.22 3.40 14.49
N SER A 322 0.09 2.43 13.59
CA SER A 322 0.09 0.99 13.88
C SER A 322 1.25 0.23 13.23
N ASN A 323 2.07 0.92 12.41
CA ASN A 323 3.29 0.40 11.83
C ASN A 323 4.32 1.55 11.69
N GLU A 324 4.98 1.85 12.75
CA GLU A 324 5.92 2.98 12.88
C GLU A 324 7.09 2.88 11.88
N SER A 325 7.43 1.68 11.41
CA SER A 325 8.51 1.47 10.44
C SER A 325 8.12 1.85 9.01
N SER A 326 6.86 1.65 8.63
CA SER A 326 6.29 1.90 7.29
C SER A 326 7.21 1.42 6.16
N SER A 327 7.69 0.17 6.26
CA SER A 327 8.68 -0.42 5.36
C SER A 327 8.11 -1.60 4.58
N MET A 328 8.00 -1.49 3.26
CA MET A 328 7.50 -2.59 2.42
C MET A 328 8.37 -3.84 2.47
N LEU A 329 9.69 -3.72 2.66
CA LEU A 329 10.54 -4.91 2.83
C LEU A 329 10.29 -5.62 4.16
N GLU A 330 10.02 -4.86 5.23
CA GLU A 330 9.66 -5.45 6.52
C GLU A 330 8.29 -6.11 6.45
N GLU A 331 7.33 -5.55 5.71
CA GLU A 331 6.05 -6.21 5.45
C GLU A 331 6.23 -7.55 4.72
N ALA A 332 7.06 -7.60 3.68
CA ALA A 332 7.36 -8.85 2.97
C ALA A 332 8.00 -9.89 3.91
N ARG A 333 8.94 -9.46 4.76
CA ARG A 333 9.57 -10.32 5.77
C ARG A 333 8.54 -10.81 6.80
N ASN A 334 7.71 -9.93 7.33
CA ASN A 334 6.72 -10.27 8.37
C ASN A 334 5.62 -11.16 7.79
N ALA A 335 5.16 -10.93 6.56
CA ALA A 335 4.24 -11.83 5.86
C ALA A 335 4.82 -13.26 5.77
N LEU A 336 6.09 -13.39 5.40
CA LEU A 336 6.79 -14.68 5.35
C LEU A 336 6.87 -15.34 6.73
N LEU A 337 7.35 -14.61 7.74
CA LEU A 337 7.59 -15.16 9.07
C LEU A 337 6.28 -15.56 9.76
N PHE A 338 5.23 -14.74 9.66
CA PHE A 338 3.93 -15.05 10.27
C PHE A 338 3.20 -16.17 9.54
N ALA A 339 3.28 -16.23 8.21
CA ALA A 339 2.74 -17.38 7.46
C ALA A 339 3.41 -18.69 7.91
N ARG A 340 4.74 -18.67 8.10
CA ARG A 340 5.49 -19.84 8.59
C ARG A 340 5.20 -20.16 10.06
N ALA A 341 5.06 -19.16 10.91
CA ALA A 341 4.67 -19.35 12.31
C ALA A 341 3.29 -20.03 12.42
N ARG A 342 2.36 -19.69 11.52
CA ARG A 342 1.02 -20.28 11.47
C ARG A 342 1.00 -21.67 10.83
N GLY A 343 1.66 -21.85 9.68
CA GLY A 343 1.49 -23.01 8.78
C GLY A 343 2.74 -23.87 8.58
N GLY A 344 3.83 -23.58 9.31
CA GLY A 344 5.12 -24.29 9.20
C GLY A 344 6.03 -23.74 8.07
N PRO A 345 7.24 -24.29 7.91
CA PRO A 345 8.31 -23.70 7.09
C PRO A 345 7.98 -23.63 5.60
N ASN A 346 7.05 -24.45 5.13
CA ASN A 346 6.65 -24.50 3.72
C ASN A 346 5.43 -23.62 3.39
N ALA A 347 4.85 -22.92 4.37
CA ALA A 347 3.66 -22.09 4.16
C ALA A 347 3.90 -20.92 3.21
N MET A 348 5.13 -20.42 3.14
CA MET A 348 5.53 -19.35 2.22
C MET A 348 7.03 -19.41 1.91
N THR A 349 7.41 -19.18 0.66
CA THR A 349 8.81 -19.01 0.23
C THR A 349 9.21 -17.54 0.20
N VAL A 350 10.51 -17.22 0.16
CA VAL A 350 11.01 -15.84 0.04
C VAL A 350 10.53 -15.18 -1.26
N ARG A 351 10.44 -15.95 -2.37
CA ARG A 351 9.92 -15.45 -3.64
C ARG A 351 8.44 -15.14 -3.58
N GLN A 352 7.66 -15.98 -2.91
CA GLN A 352 6.24 -15.71 -2.68
C GLN A 352 6.00 -14.46 -1.84
N ALA A 353 6.84 -14.18 -0.84
CA ALA A 353 6.77 -12.94 -0.07
C ALA A 353 7.08 -11.70 -0.94
N LEU A 354 8.08 -11.80 -1.82
CA LEU A 354 8.39 -10.73 -2.77
C LEU A 354 7.28 -10.56 -3.83
N GLU A 355 6.61 -11.66 -4.24
CA GLU A 355 5.42 -11.59 -5.11
C GLU A 355 4.28 -10.77 -4.48
N LEU A 356 4.01 -10.96 -3.19
CA LEU A 356 2.99 -10.18 -2.49
C LEU A 356 3.30 -8.67 -2.54
N ALA A 357 4.58 -8.32 -2.43
CA ALA A 357 5.05 -6.94 -2.45
C ALA A 357 5.20 -6.35 -3.86
N THR A 358 4.99 -7.12 -4.93
CA THR A 358 5.20 -6.70 -6.33
C THR A 358 3.99 -7.02 -7.21
N VAL A 359 4.01 -8.14 -7.94
CA VAL A 359 2.90 -8.55 -8.86
C VAL A 359 1.58 -8.77 -8.13
N GLY A 360 1.61 -9.25 -6.88
CA GLY A 360 0.41 -9.40 -6.05
C GLY A 360 -0.22 -8.05 -5.74
N GLY A 361 0.58 -7.08 -5.28
CA GLY A 361 0.11 -5.71 -5.05
C GLY A 361 -0.40 -5.04 -6.33
N ALA A 362 0.30 -5.23 -7.46
CA ALA A 362 -0.14 -4.73 -8.76
C ALA A 362 -1.50 -5.32 -9.17
N ALA A 363 -1.72 -6.61 -8.94
CA ALA A 363 -3.00 -7.28 -9.21
C ALA A 363 -4.13 -6.73 -8.31
N VAL A 364 -3.85 -6.52 -7.01
CA VAL A 364 -4.80 -5.91 -6.05
C VAL A 364 -5.22 -4.53 -6.50
N LEU A 365 -4.29 -3.70 -7.00
CA LEU A 365 -4.59 -2.36 -7.49
C LEU A 365 -5.12 -2.32 -8.94
N GLY A 366 -5.29 -3.50 -9.60
CA GLY A 366 -5.77 -3.57 -10.99
C GLY A 366 -4.77 -3.02 -12.01
N ARG A 367 -3.46 -3.14 -11.73
CA ARG A 367 -2.35 -2.61 -12.56
C ARG A 367 -1.34 -3.68 -12.98
N ALA A 368 -1.71 -4.94 -12.94
CA ALA A 368 -0.81 -6.06 -13.24
C ALA A 368 -0.19 -6.01 -14.65
N ASP A 369 -0.90 -5.41 -15.62
CA ASP A 369 -0.41 -5.24 -16.99
C ASP A 369 0.61 -4.09 -17.13
N GLU A 370 0.70 -3.22 -16.12
CA GLU A 370 1.47 -1.99 -16.16
C GLU A 370 2.75 -2.04 -15.32
N ILE A 371 2.65 -2.59 -14.09
CA ILE A 371 3.70 -2.60 -13.06
C ILE A 371 3.80 -3.97 -12.37
N GLY A 372 4.69 -4.09 -11.39
CA GLY A 372 4.85 -5.26 -10.53
C GLY A 372 5.84 -6.30 -11.07
N SER A 373 6.27 -6.19 -12.33
CA SER A 373 7.32 -7.02 -12.91
C SER A 373 8.24 -6.20 -13.82
N VAL A 374 9.48 -6.66 -14.03
CA VAL A 374 10.44 -6.05 -14.96
C VAL A 374 10.34 -6.78 -16.29
N GLU A 375 9.52 -6.25 -17.18
CA GLU A 375 9.23 -6.84 -18.51
C GLU A 375 9.21 -5.77 -19.59
N PRO A 376 9.70 -6.09 -20.82
CA PRO A 376 9.56 -5.15 -21.93
C PRO A 376 8.10 -4.75 -22.17
N GLY A 377 7.87 -3.44 -22.30
CA GLY A 377 6.54 -2.85 -22.48
C GLY A 377 5.89 -2.35 -21.19
N LYS A 378 6.27 -2.84 -20.01
CA LYS A 378 5.79 -2.33 -18.71
C LYS A 378 6.47 -1.04 -18.32
N LEU A 379 5.87 -0.36 -17.35
CA LEU A 379 6.40 0.89 -16.80
C LEU A 379 7.70 0.63 -16.04
N ALA A 380 8.62 1.57 -16.13
CA ALA A 380 9.93 1.49 -15.52
C ALA A 380 9.86 1.90 -14.03
N ASP A 381 9.24 1.05 -13.23
CA ASP A 381 9.20 1.10 -11.77
C ASP A 381 10.17 0.02 -11.27
N ILE A 382 11.41 0.41 -10.92
CA ILE A 382 12.52 -0.52 -10.66
C ILE A 382 13.26 -0.11 -9.39
N ALA A 383 13.47 -1.06 -8.48
CA ALA A 383 14.29 -0.90 -7.29
C ALA A 383 15.61 -1.67 -7.45
N LEU A 384 16.74 -1.00 -7.20
CA LEU A 384 18.09 -1.57 -7.25
C LEU A 384 18.68 -1.56 -5.84
N TRP A 385 18.81 -2.75 -5.24
CA TRP A 385 19.20 -2.95 -3.86
C TRP A 385 20.68 -3.31 -3.76
N ARG A 386 21.41 -2.67 -2.87
CA ARG A 386 22.81 -2.97 -2.64
C ARG A 386 22.97 -4.15 -1.66
N ILE A 387 23.32 -5.33 -2.15
CA ILE A 387 23.43 -6.57 -1.39
C ILE A 387 24.88 -7.06 -1.20
N ASP A 388 25.87 -6.26 -1.56
CA ASP A 388 27.30 -6.52 -1.34
C ASP A 388 27.84 -5.95 -0.01
N THR A 389 26.95 -5.58 0.89
CA THR A 389 27.31 -5.04 2.21
C THR A 389 27.73 -6.17 3.17
N PRO A 390 28.47 -5.88 4.27
CA PRO A 390 28.87 -6.90 5.23
C PRO A 390 27.72 -7.70 5.84
N THR A 391 26.50 -7.11 5.90
CA THR A 391 25.29 -7.77 6.45
C THR A 391 24.62 -8.73 5.46
N HIS A 392 24.99 -8.67 4.16
CA HIS A 392 24.39 -9.50 3.11
C HIS A 392 25.42 -10.41 2.44
N ALA A 393 26.69 -10.07 2.51
CA ALA A 393 27.78 -10.83 1.90
C ALA A 393 27.79 -12.28 2.39
N GLY A 394 27.91 -13.23 1.46
CA GLY A 394 27.90 -14.67 1.76
C GLY A 394 26.50 -15.30 1.80
N ILE A 395 25.44 -14.55 1.50
CA ILE A 395 24.11 -15.12 1.24
C ILE A 395 23.99 -15.34 -0.26
N ASP A 396 24.02 -16.61 -0.69
CA ASP A 396 24.06 -16.97 -2.12
C ASP A 396 22.77 -16.62 -2.87
N ASP A 397 21.61 -16.75 -2.20
CA ASP A 397 20.32 -16.39 -2.80
C ASP A 397 20.02 -14.90 -2.57
N PRO A 398 20.04 -14.05 -3.62
CA PRO A 398 19.81 -12.62 -3.49
C PRO A 398 18.41 -12.26 -3.01
N VAL A 399 17.40 -13.10 -3.29
CA VAL A 399 16.03 -12.89 -2.79
C VAL A 399 15.95 -13.20 -1.29
N ALA A 400 16.65 -14.23 -0.84
CA ALA A 400 16.75 -14.52 0.59
C ALA A 400 17.52 -13.41 1.33
N ALA A 401 18.57 -12.87 0.74
CA ALA A 401 19.30 -11.72 1.29
C ALA A 401 18.38 -10.49 1.44
N LEU A 402 17.54 -10.20 0.42
CA LEU A 402 16.62 -9.07 0.43
C LEU A 402 15.49 -9.25 1.45
N VAL A 403 14.83 -10.40 1.48
CA VAL A 403 13.58 -10.61 2.25
C VAL A 403 13.88 -11.00 3.71
N LEU A 404 14.89 -11.83 3.97
CA LEU A 404 15.21 -12.31 5.33
C LEU A 404 16.32 -11.51 6.02
N GLY A 405 17.17 -10.84 5.24
CA GLY A 405 18.22 -9.98 5.77
C GLY A 405 17.68 -8.69 6.41
N THR A 406 18.58 -7.86 6.91
CA THR A 406 18.23 -6.47 7.23
C THR A 406 17.91 -5.73 5.92
N PRO A 407 16.98 -4.77 5.90
CA PRO A 407 16.71 -4.00 4.68
C PRO A 407 18.03 -3.41 4.12
N PRO A 408 18.42 -3.78 2.88
CA PRO A 408 19.64 -3.26 2.28
C PRO A 408 19.47 -1.81 1.84
N PRO A 409 20.57 -1.02 1.75
CA PRO A 409 20.50 0.32 1.19
C PRO A 409 20.00 0.28 -0.26
N LEU A 410 19.13 1.23 -0.61
CA LEU A 410 18.61 1.37 -1.95
C LEU A 410 19.58 2.17 -2.82
N ARG A 411 20.19 1.50 -3.82
CA ARG A 411 21.12 2.15 -4.76
C ARG A 411 20.38 3.11 -5.70
N LEU A 412 19.17 2.69 -6.15
CA LEU A 412 18.32 3.44 -7.08
C LEU A 412 16.86 3.00 -6.94
N LEU A 413 15.94 3.96 -7.00
CA LEU A 413 14.53 3.73 -7.28
C LEU A 413 14.14 4.56 -8.51
N LEU A 414 13.69 3.88 -9.55
CA LEU A 414 13.00 4.49 -10.68
C LEU A 414 11.49 4.35 -10.50
N VAL A 415 10.76 5.42 -10.70
CA VAL A 415 9.30 5.43 -10.77
C VAL A 415 8.91 6.12 -12.08
N ASN A 416 8.18 5.42 -12.92
CA ASN A 416 7.83 5.89 -14.26
C ASN A 416 9.09 6.37 -15.06
N GLY A 417 10.21 5.66 -14.90
CA GLY A 417 11.50 5.96 -15.52
C GLY A 417 12.27 7.14 -14.91
N ARG A 418 11.74 7.78 -13.85
CA ARG A 418 12.41 8.92 -13.17
C ARG A 418 13.09 8.46 -11.89
N THR A 419 14.25 9.00 -11.59
CA THR A 419 14.96 8.72 -10.34
C THR A 419 14.29 9.43 -9.16
N VAL A 420 13.73 8.65 -8.24
CA VAL A 420 13.14 9.14 -6.98
C VAL A 420 14.12 8.97 -5.82
N VAL A 421 14.78 7.81 -5.74
CA VAL A 421 15.83 7.57 -4.73
C VAL A 421 17.15 7.26 -5.44
N GLU A 422 18.22 7.83 -4.97
CA GLU A 422 19.58 7.52 -5.37
C GLU A 422 20.51 7.46 -4.16
N ARG A 423 21.29 6.37 -4.02
CA ARG A 423 22.23 6.16 -2.90
C ARG A 423 21.55 6.36 -1.53
N ASP A 424 20.39 5.71 -1.37
CA ASP A 424 19.59 5.73 -0.14
C ASP A 424 19.06 7.12 0.28
N THR A 425 19.04 8.08 -0.65
CA THR A 425 18.53 9.45 -0.43
C THR A 425 17.39 9.73 -1.40
N VAL A 426 16.28 10.25 -0.88
CA VAL A 426 15.15 10.72 -1.70
C VAL A 426 15.58 12.02 -2.40
N ARG A 427 15.60 12.02 -3.73
CA ARG A 427 16.14 13.13 -4.53
C ARG A 427 15.16 14.27 -4.73
N THR A 428 13.91 14.03 -4.45
CA THR A 428 12.77 14.93 -4.69
C THR A 428 12.35 15.72 -3.45
N VAL A 429 12.93 15.40 -2.28
CA VAL A 429 12.55 15.99 -0.98
C VAL A 429 13.80 16.43 -0.23
N ASP A 430 13.74 17.58 0.41
CA ASP A 430 14.72 18.01 1.41
C ASP A 430 14.39 17.36 2.76
N GLU A 431 15.10 16.27 3.10
CA GLU A 431 14.82 15.47 4.32
C GLU A 431 15.09 16.26 5.61
N GLU A 432 16.02 17.22 5.62
CA GLU A 432 16.33 18.02 6.81
C GLU A 432 15.18 19.00 7.10
N SER A 433 14.75 19.75 6.09
CA SER A 433 13.60 20.64 6.17
C SER A 433 12.31 19.87 6.52
N LEU A 434 12.09 18.72 5.87
CA LEU A 434 10.94 17.86 6.15
C LEU A 434 10.92 17.38 7.61
N THR A 435 12.07 16.98 8.15
CA THR A 435 12.17 16.54 9.56
C THR A 435 11.71 17.62 10.52
N ALA A 436 12.15 18.87 10.32
CA ALA A 436 11.72 20.00 11.14
C ALA A 436 10.20 20.25 11.06
N ARG A 437 9.64 20.22 9.82
CA ARG A 437 8.20 20.36 9.59
C ARG A 437 7.39 19.24 10.27
N VAL A 438 7.85 17.99 10.21
CA VAL A 438 7.19 16.85 10.87
C VAL A 438 7.16 17.03 12.39
N VAL A 439 8.27 17.47 13.01
CA VAL A 439 8.31 17.72 14.46
C VAL A 439 7.30 18.79 14.86
N ASP A 440 7.21 19.87 14.09
CA ASP A 440 6.26 20.95 14.36
C ASP A 440 4.80 20.51 14.13
N ALA A 441 4.54 19.75 13.07
CA ALA A 441 3.21 19.19 12.78
C ALA A 441 2.74 18.23 13.89
N CYS A 442 3.61 17.34 14.38
CA CYS A 442 3.30 16.45 15.51
C CYS A 442 2.97 17.24 16.79
N ARG A 443 3.67 18.35 17.06
CA ARG A 443 3.34 19.20 18.21
C ARG A 443 1.99 19.89 18.04
N LYS A 444 1.70 20.43 16.85
CA LYS A 444 0.42 21.09 16.55
C LYS A 444 -0.76 20.13 16.75
N VAL A 445 -0.69 18.93 16.19
CA VAL A 445 -1.80 17.97 16.27
C VAL A 445 -1.99 17.40 17.70
N ALA A 446 -0.94 17.32 18.51
CA ALA A 446 -0.99 16.82 19.88
C ALA A 446 -1.55 17.84 20.89
N THR A 447 -1.49 19.16 20.58
CA THR A 447 -1.96 20.21 21.48
C THR A 447 -3.47 20.39 21.31
N PRO A 448 -4.28 20.29 22.40
CA PRO A 448 -5.73 20.49 22.37
C PRO A 448 -6.16 21.88 21.89
#